data_d86bb41c5a03e4023196b11eaf5bb1de
#
_entry.id   d86bb41c5a03e4023196b11eaf5bb1de
#
_cell.length_a   1.000
_cell.length_b   1.000
_cell.length_c   1.000
_cell.angle_alpha   90.00
_cell.angle_beta   90.00
_cell.angle_gamma   90.00
#
_symmetry.space_group_name_H-M   'P 1'
#
loop_
_entity.id
_entity.type
_entity.pdbx_description
1 polymer ?
#
loop_
_entity_poly.entity_id
_entity_poly.type
_entity_poly.pdbx_seq_one_letter_code
_entity_poly.pdbx_strand_id
1 'polypeptide(L)'
;VLNDQAHQTKLPYFYPFKFGTGEITVLSDGPLELGDPRENFLGVDAATVTEMLDRNFLSSSSVTLEQNIPLVKINGKTILFDTGMGTSKIFGPTTGRLLKSMQEAGIDPLEVDAVVLSHAHIDHTGGLCDQDGKLNFPNAKIFISESDFDDWTDGGKLDAGFKAQVENARRNLLPHRDRIAHFVDGQEFLPGVQAVHAPGHTLGHFCFLMQSDNDRLCFLGDLTHHHILLMERPWMEFKYDTDPKLSARSRTRVLDMLATDRIPVMSYHFAWPGLGNVAREREGFRYVPAAMQMLSR
;
A
#
# COMPACT_ATOMS: atom_id res chain seq x y z
N VAL A 1 -8.80 -26.06 9.92
CA VAL A 1 -8.43 -25.16 8.83
C VAL A 1 -9.50 -25.30 7.78
N LEU A 2 -10.26 -24.24 7.52
CA LEU A 2 -11.21 -24.20 6.42
C LEU A 2 -10.41 -24.29 5.12
N ASN A 3 -10.76 -25.27 4.27
CA ASN A 3 -10.02 -25.55 3.05
C ASN A 3 -10.04 -24.32 2.13
N ASP A 4 -8.86 -23.81 1.70
CA ASP A 4 -8.70 -22.60 0.89
C ASP A 4 -9.61 -22.55 -0.35
N GLN A 5 -10.02 -23.69 -0.86
CA GLN A 5 -10.94 -23.77 -2.01
C GLN A 5 -12.42 -23.48 -1.67
N ALA A 6 -12.82 -23.58 -0.41
CA ALA A 6 -14.22 -23.41 0.00
C ALA A 6 -14.64 -21.93 0.15
N HIS A 7 -13.70 -20.98 0.15
CA HIS A 7 -13.95 -19.56 0.38
C HIS A 7 -13.68 -18.65 -0.81
N GLN A 8 -13.54 -19.19 -2.03
CA GLN A 8 -13.53 -18.39 -3.26
C GLN A 8 -14.94 -17.85 -3.56
N THR A 9 -15.48 -17.08 -2.64
CA THR A 9 -16.61 -16.20 -2.93
C THR A 9 -16.10 -15.12 -3.87
N LYS A 10 -16.84 -14.87 -4.97
CA LYS A 10 -16.62 -13.69 -5.81
C LYS A 10 -16.99 -12.44 -5.00
N LEU A 11 -16.09 -11.99 -4.14
CA LEU A 11 -16.22 -10.69 -3.52
C LEU A 11 -16.03 -9.62 -4.61
N PRO A 12 -16.75 -8.51 -4.53
CA PRO A 12 -16.47 -7.40 -5.41
C PRO A 12 -15.03 -6.90 -5.14
N TYR A 13 -14.31 -6.55 -6.20
CA TYR A 13 -12.95 -6.04 -6.10
C TYR A 13 -12.92 -4.55 -5.71
N PHE A 14 -13.97 -4.04 -5.06
CA PHE A 14 -14.08 -2.70 -4.51
C PHE A 14 -14.93 -2.70 -3.24
N TYR A 15 -14.60 -1.77 -2.33
CA TYR A 15 -15.29 -1.58 -1.04
C TYR A 15 -15.43 -0.09 -0.75
N PRO A 16 -16.63 0.52 -0.93
CA PRO A 16 -16.88 1.92 -0.61
C PRO A 16 -17.31 2.10 0.84
N PHE A 17 -16.88 3.21 1.47
CA PHE A 17 -17.35 3.62 2.78
C PHE A 17 -17.30 5.15 2.94
N LYS A 18 -18.11 5.68 3.85
CA LYS A 18 -18.12 7.10 4.17
C LYS A 18 -16.88 7.50 4.96
N PHE A 19 -16.36 8.69 4.68
CA PHE A 19 -15.22 9.28 5.35
C PHE A 19 -15.43 10.79 5.50
N GLY A 20 -15.87 11.22 6.69
CA GLY A 20 -16.30 12.58 6.96
C GLY A 20 -17.41 13.01 5.99
N THR A 21 -17.21 14.12 5.29
CA THR A 21 -18.12 14.61 4.25
C THR A 21 -17.87 13.96 2.89
N GLY A 22 -16.84 13.13 2.77
CA GLY A 22 -16.43 12.45 1.54
C GLY A 22 -16.68 10.95 1.55
N GLU A 23 -15.94 10.25 0.70
CA GLU A 23 -16.03 8.81 0.53
C GLU A 23 -14.64 8.24 0.17
N ILE A 24 -14.38 7.04 0.65
CA ILE A 24 -13.24 6.22 0.21
C ILE A 24 -13.77 4.96 -0.44
N THR A 25 -13.25 4.63 -1.62
CA THR A 25 -13.45 3.32 -2.26
C THR A 25 -12.11 2.59 -2.28
N VAL A 26 -12.02 1.49 -1.55
CA VAL A 26 -10.88 0.58 -1.67
C VAL A 26 -11.03 -0.21 -2.95
N LEU A 27 -10.01 -0.21 -3.79
CA LEU A 27 -9.93 -0.97 -5.04
C LEU A 27 -8.86 -2.06 -4.89
N SER A 28 -9.16 -3.27 -5.34
CA SER A 28 -8.15 -4.34 -5.33
C SER A 28 -7.41 -4.39 -6.67
N ASP A 29 -6.08 -4.42 -6.63
CA ASP A 29 -5.26 -4.76 -7.81
C ASP A 29 -5.08 -6.27 -7.98
N GLY A 30 -5.64 -7.06 -7.07
CA GLY A 30 -5.51 -8.51 -6.99
C GLY A 30 -4.36 -8.95 -6.06
N PRO A 31 -4.43 -10.18 -5.57
CA PRO A 31 -3.44 -10.71 -4.62
C PRO A 31 -2.07 -10.92 -5.28
N LEU A 32 -1.02 -10.71 -4.48
CA LEU A 32 0.38 -10.82 -4.81
C LEU A 32 0.96 -12.03 -4.06
N GLU A 33 1.51 -13.00 -4.79
CA GLU A 33 2.07 -14.22 -4.21
C GLU A 33 3.54 -14.03 -3.86
N LEU A 34 3.89 -14.10 -2.55
CA LEU A 34 5.28 -14.01 -2.07
C LEU A 34 5.96 -15.37 -1.86
N GLY A 35 5.19 -16.45 -1.77
CA GLY A 35 5.73 -17.77 -1.46
C GLY A 35 6.05 -17.97 0.03
N ASP A 36 7.16 -18.63 0.34
CA ASP A 36 7.51 -19.00 1.73
C ASP A 36 7.72 -17.77 2.62
N PRO A 37 6.93 -17.60 3.71
CA PRO A 37 7.08 -16.47 4.61
C PRO A 37 8.44 -16.41 5.31
N ARG A 38 9.11 -17.56 5.54
CA ARG A 38 10.43 -17.64 6.20
C ARG A 38 11.55 -17.07 5.35
N GLU A 39 11.36 -16.97 4.04
CA GLU A 39 12.29 -16.34 3.09
C GLU A 39 12.08 -14.83 2.93
N ASN A 40 10.92 -14.34 3.37
CA ASN A 40 10.50 -12.94 3.17
C ASN A 40 10.49 -12.13 4.46
N PHE A 41 10.19 -12.75 5.61
CA PHE A 41 10.14 -12.10 6.93
C PHE A 41 11.31 -12.57 7.78
N LEU A 42 12.28 -11.69 8.00
CA LEU A 42 13.61 -11.98 8.51
C LEU A 42 13.82 -11.37 9.90
N GLY A 43 15.00 -11.63 10.50
CA GLY A 43 15.35 -11.09 11.82
C GLY A 43 14.89 -11.96 13.01
N VAL A 44 14.22 -13.09 12.72
CA VAL A 44 13.87 -14.16 13.68
C VAL A 44 14.14 -15.52 13.02
N ASP A 45 14.15 -16.60 13.81
CA ASP A 45 14.30 -17.94 13.25
C ASP A 45 13.01 -18.40 12.53
N ALA A 46 13.17 -19.37 11.63
CA ALA A 46 12.07 -19.92 10.83
C ALA A 46 10.96 -20.56 11.67
N ALA A 47 11.29 -21.15 12.82
CA ALA A 47 10.33 -21.75 13.72
C ALA A 47 9.42 -20.68 14.34
N THR A 48 9.99 -19.54 14.71
CA THR A 48 9.24 -18.38 15.20
C THR A 48 8.23 -17.86 14.17
N VAL A 49 8.63 -17.71 12.89
CA VAL A 49 7.70 -17.29 11.82
C VAL A 49 6.55 -18.28 11.70
N THR A 50 6.87 -19.59 11.67
CA THR A 50 5.87 -20.67 11.61
C THR A 50 4.91 -20.60 12.79
N GLU A 51 5.41 -20.52 14.02
CA GLU A 51 4.58 -20.44 15.24
C GLU A 51 3.65 -19.22 15.23
N MET A 52 4.16 -18.05 14.82
CA MET A 52 3.37 -16.82 14.74
C MET A 52 2.20 -16.95 13.77
N LEU A 53 2.42 -17.59 12.62
CA LEU A 53 1.37 -17.82 11.62
C LEU A 53 0.37 -18.90 12.08
N ASP A 54 0.86 -20.06 12.54
CA ASP A 54 0.02 -21.20 12.95
C ASP A 54 -0.93 -20.83 14.11
N ARG A 55 -0.45 -20.09 15.12
CA ARG A 55 -1.29 -19.64 16.24
C ARG A 55 -2.36 -18.62 15.83
N ASN A 56 -2.18 -17.95 14.69
CA ASN A 56 -3.14 -17.03 14.10
C ASN A 56 -3.97 -17.69 12.97
N PHE A 57 -3.89 -19.02 12.83
CA PHE A 57 -4.63 -19.82 11.83
C PHE A 57 -4.30 -19.44 10.38
N LEU A 58 -3.08 -18.93 10.13
CA LEU A 58 -2.58 -18.57 8.82
C LEU A 58 -1.66 -19.65 8.26
N SER A 59 -1.53 -19.71 6.93
CA SER A 59 -0.60 -20.62 6.28
C SER A 59 0.84 -20.26 6.63
N SER A 60 1.61 -21.25 7.10
CA SER A 60 3.06 -21.13 7.35
C SER A 60 3.92 -21.61 6.20
N SER A 61 3.30 -22.05 5.09
CA SER A 61 4.01 -22.53 3.90
C SER A 61 4.00 -21.51 2.74
N SER A 62 3.05 -20.60 2.71
CA SER A 62 2.93 -19.59 1.67
C SER A 62 2.20 -18.36 2.21
N VAL A 63 2.67 -17.19 1.83
CA VAL A 63 2.02 -15.91 2.12
C VAL A 63 1.60 -15.23 0.82
N THR A 64 0.38 -14.73 0.83
CA THR A 64 -0.20 -13.89 -0.21
C THR A 64 -0.51 -12.54 0.41
N LEU A 65 -0.12 -11.47 -0.26
CA LEU A 65 -0.43 -10.10 0.14
C LEU A 65 -1.55 -9.56 -0.75
N GLU A 66 -2.47 -8.80 -0.17
CA GLU A 66 -3.42 -8.02 -0.97
C GLU A 66 -2.75 -6.76 -1.51
N GLN A 67 -3.41 -6.10 -2.44
CA GLN A 67 -3.05 -4.78 -2.96
C GLN A 67 -4.29 -3.89 -2.85
N ASN A 68 -4.42 -3.22 -1.70
CA ASN A 68 -5.57 -2.40 -1.33
C ASN A 68 -5.30 -0.94 -1.72
N ILE A 69 -5.89 -0.48 -2.81
CA ILE A 69 -5.67 0.84 -3.40
C ILE A 69 -6.82 1.77 -3.01
N PRO A 70 -6.60 2.82 -2.17
CA PRO A 70 -7.66 3.77 -1.87
C PRO A 70 -7.85 4.81 -2.96
N LEU A 71 -9.09 4.95 -3.41
CA LEU A 71 -9.56 6.12 -4.14
C LEU A 71 -10.41 6.97 -3.19
N VAL A 72 -9.98 8.20 -2.96
CA VAL A 72 -10.52 9.09 -1.92
C VAL A 72 -11.17 10.30 -2.56
N LYS A 73 -12.45 10.53 -2.28
CA LYS A 73 -13.19 11.72 -2.72
C LYS A 73 -13.41 12.64 -1.52
N ILE A 74 -12.56 13.65 -1.35
CA ILE A 74 -12.61 14.64 -0.26
C ILE A 74 -12.34 16.05 -0.79
N ASN A 75 -12.93 17.06 -0.18
CA ASN A 75 -12.68 18.46 -0.48
C ASN A 75 -12.78 18.81 -1.99
N GLY A 76 -13.70 18.16 -2.70
CA GLY A 76 -13.92 18.36 -4.15
C GLY A 76 -12.83 17.77 -5.04
N LYS A 77 -11.99 16.86 -4.50
CA LYS A 77 -10.93 16.16 -5.24
C LYS A 77 -11.12 14.66 -5.21
N THR A 78 -10.79 14.01 -6.33
CA THR A 78 -10.69 12.57 -6.47
C THR A 78 -9.20 12.20 -6.50
N ILE A 79 -8.72 11.53 -5.44
CA ILE A 79 -7.31 11.22 -5.20
C ILE A 79 -7.15 9.70 -5.19
N LEU A 80 -6.27 9.18 -6.04
CA LEU A 80 -5.89 7.77 -6.06
C LEU A 80 -4.52 7.61 -5.40
N PHE A 81 -4.41 6.72 -4.40
CA PHE A 81 -3.14 6.40 -3.76
C PHE A 81 -2.60 5.09 -4.31
N ASP A 82 -1.45 5.16 -4.96
CA ASP A 82 -0.79 4.07 -5.70
C ASP A 82 -1.61 3.56 -6.90
N THR A 83 -0.98 2.75 -7.76
CA THR A 83 -1.59 2.36 -9.05
C THR A 83 -1.49 0.86 -9.35
N GLY A 84 -1.00 0.04 -8.42
CA GLY A 84 -0.88 -1.41 -8.62
C GLY A 84 0.21 -1.81 -9.60
N MET A 85 0.20 -3.10 -9.95
CA MET A 85 1.20 -3.76 -10.80
C MET A 85 1.09 -3.39 -12.30
N GLY A 86 -0.06 -2.85 -12.73
CA GLY A 86 -0.33 -2.60 -14.15
C GLY A 86 -0.23 -3.88 -14.99
N THR A 87 0.65 -3.88 -15.98
CA THR A 87 0.82 -5.02 -16.89
C THR A 87 1.81 -6.07 -16.38
N SER A 88 2.53 -5.81 -15.30
CA SER A 88 3.52 -6.73 -14.74
C SER A 88 2.86 -7.94 -14.08
N LYS A 89 3.45 -9.11 -14.27
CA LYS A 89 2.99 -10.39 -13.68
C LYS A 89 4.10 -11.10 -12.91
N ILE A 90 5.12 -10.38 -12.45
CA ILE A 90 6.27 -10.98 -11.75
C ILE A 90 5.89 -11.61 -10.40
N PHE A 91 4.76 -11.18 -9.80
CA PHE A 91 4.21 -11.72 -8.56
C PHE A 91 2.90 -12.51 -8.77
N GLY A 92 2.72 -13.09 -9.94
CA GLY A 92 1.58 -13.94 -10.25
C GLY A 92 0.59 -13.33 -11.25
N PRO A 93 -0.29 -14.16 -11.81
CA PRO A 93 -1.23 -13.76 -12.87
C PRO A 93 -2.42 -12.94 -12.36
N THR A 94 -2.67 -12.95 -11.06
CA THR A 94 -3.84 -12.36 -10.40
C THR A 94 -3.77 -10.86 -10.22
N THR A 95 -2.56 -10.26 -10.29
CA THR A 95 -2.28 -8.83 -10.12
C THR A 95 -2.65 -8.00 -11.36
N GLY A 96 -2.60 -6.66 -11.26
CA GLY A 96 -2.83 -5.72 -12.36
C GLY A 96 -4.31 -5.59 -12.72
N ARG A 97 -5.18 -5.52 -11.71
CA ARG A 97 -6.64 -5.45 -11.86
C ARG A 97 -7.23 -4.06 -11.63
N LEU A 98 -6.43 -3.07 -11.22
CA LEU A 98 -6.93 -1.76 -10.78
C LEU A 98 -7.98 -1.17 -11.73
N LEU A 99 -7.67 -1.03 -13.02
CA LEU A 99 -8.60 -0.45 -14.00
C LEU A 99 -9.89 -1.25 -14.13
N LYS A 100 -9.81 -2.58 -14.00
CA LYS A 100 -11.00 -3.42 -14.00
C LYS A 100 -11.81 -3.24 -12.72
N SER A 101 -11.17 -3.14 -11.57
CA SER A 101 -11.82 -2.86 -10.29
C SER A 101 -12.49 -1.50 -10.28
N MET A 102 -11.87 -0.48 -10.89
CA MET A 102 -12.48 0.85 -11.12
C MET A 102 -13.73 0.73 -12.00
N GLN A 103 -13.64 0.01 -13.11
CA GLN A 103 -14.78 -0.22 -14.01
C GLN A 103 -15.95 -0.92 -13.29
N GLU A 104 -15.65 -1.97 -12.50
CA GLU A 104 -16.66 -2.69 -11.69
C GLU A 104 -17.31 -1.79 -10.63
N ALA A 105 -16.56 -0.81 -10.09
CA ALA A 105 -17.03 0.20 -9.15
C ALA A 105 -17.76 1.39 -9.82
N GLY A 106 -17.80 1.44 -11.16
CA GLY A 106 -18.40 2.56 -11.92
C GLY A 106 -17.56 3.84 -11.84
N ILE A 107 -16.25 3.74 -11.66
CA ILE A 107 -15.31 4.86 -11.53
C ILE A 107 -14.57 5.04 -12.86
N ASP A 108 -14.66 6.25 -13.43
CA ASP A 108 -13.91 6.62 -14.64
C ASP A 108 -12.49 7.10 -14.23
N PRO A 109 -11.40 6.51 -14.77
CA PRO A 109 -10.05 7.01 -14.56
C PRO A 109 -9.85 8.48 -14.96
N LEU A 110 -10.67 9.01 -15.85
CA LEU A 110 -10.64 10.44 -16.24
C LEU A 110 -11.09 11.38 -15.11
N GLU A 111 -11.79 10.88 -14.10
CA GLU A 111 -12.25 11.66 -12.93
C GLU A 111 -11.17 11.83 -11.86
N VAL A 112 -10.02 11.16 -11.99
CA VAL A 112 -8.93 11.25 -11.02
C VAL A 112 -8.19 12.57 -11.18
N ASP A 113 -8.23 13.41 -10.16
CA ASP A 113 -7.53 14.71 -10.10
C ASP A 113 -6.06 14.58 -9.71
N ALA A 114 -5.75 13.59 -8.85
CA ALA A 114 -4.39 13.35 -8.36
C ALA A 114 -4.11 11.86 -8.20
N VAL A 115 -2.91 11.45 -8.59
CA VAL A 115 -2.30 10.16 -8.22
C VAL A 115 -1.19 10.45 -7.22
N VAL A 116 -1.27 9.86 -6.05
CA VAL A 116 -0.28 10.00 -4.97
C VAL A 116 0.44 8.66 -4.79
N LEU A 117 1.73 8.64 -5.03
CA LEU A 117 2.53 7.43 -4.93
C LEU A 117 3.23 7.40 -3.57
N SER A 118 3.05 6.32 -2.83
CA SER A 118 3.68 6.11 -1.52
C SER A 118 5.20 5.93 -1.67
N HIS A 119 5.61 5.25 -2.73
CA HIS A 119 6.99 5.03 -3.14
C HIS A 119 7.04 4.49 -4.59
N ALA A 120 8.24 4.18 -5.10
CA ALA A 120 8.43 3.90 -6.52
C ALA A 120 8.51 2.40 -6.89
N HIS A 121 8.15 1.46 -6.00
CA HIS A 121 8.13 0.05 -6.37
C HIS A 121 7.08 -0.28 -7.43
N ILE A 122 7.27 -1.41 -8.09
CA ILE A 122 6.53 -1.81 -9.29
C ILE A 122 5.04 -2.01 -9.02
N ASP A 123 4.69 -2.53 -7.86
CA ASP A 123 3.31 -2.76 -7.44
C ASP A 123 2.58 -1.49 -6.96
N HIS A 124 3.27 -0.34 -6.89
CA HIS A 124 2.69 0.97 -6.57
C HIS A 124 2.65 1.90 -7.79
N THR A 125 3.60 1.75 -8.72
CA THR A 125 3.74 2.62 -9.88
C THR A 125 3.38 1.95 -11.20
N GLY A 126 3.28 0.62 -11.25
CA GLY A 126 3.15 -0.16 -12.48
C GLY A 126 1.89 0.16 -13.30
N GLY A 127 0.80 0.52 -12.64
CA GLY A 127 -0.46 0.87 -13.29
C GLY A 127 -0.59 2.35 -13.66
N LEU A 128 0.44 3.19 -13.47
CA LEU A 128 0.39 4.60 -13.87
C LEU A 128 0.25 4.74 -15.39
N CYS A 129 0.93 3.89 -16.15
CA CYS A 129 0.86 3.87 -17.61
C CYS A 129 0.37 2.53 -18.16
N ASP A 130 -0.23 2.56 -19.33
CA ASP A 130 -0.52 1.36 -20.11
C ASP A 130 0.74 0.77 -20.77
N GLN A 131 0.57 -0.31 -21.56
CA GLN A 131 1.68 -0.98 -22.25
C GLN A 131 2.42 -0.09 -23.27
N ASP A 132 1.76 0.94 -23.77
CA ASP A 132 2.31 1.89 -24.77
C ASP A 132 2.94 3.12 -24.09
N GLY A 133 2.93 3.20 -22.76
CA GLY A 133 3.49 4.31 -21.97
C GLY A 133 2.55 5.51 -21.85
N LYS A 134 1.28 5.36 -22.23
CA LYS A 134 0.27 6.41 -22.07
C LYS A 134 -0.30 6.36 -20.65
N LEU A 135 -0.51 7.52 -20.04
CA LEU A 135 -1.12 7.63 -18.71
C LEU A 135 -2.53 7.03 -18.67
N ASN A 136 -2.77 6.15 -17.72
CA ASN A 136 -4.10 5.63 -17.40
C ASN A 136 -4.98 6.69 -16.72
N PHE A 137 -4.36 7.70 -16.08
CA PHE A 137 -5.02 8.81 -15.39
C PHE A 137 -4.61 10.15 -16.04
N PRO A 138 -5.06 10.47 -17.26
CA PRO A 138 -4.49 11.56 -18.07
C PRO A 138 -4.79 12.95 -17.50
N ASN A 139 -5.81 13.10 -16.65
CA ASN A 139 -6.17 14.38 -16.03
C ASN A 139 -5.48 14.59 -14.68
N ALA A 140 -4.90 13.52 -14.11
CA ALA A 140 -4.31 13.58 -12.78
C ALA A 140 -2.97 14.32 -12.77
N LYS A 141 -2.74 15.10 -11.70
CA LYS A 141 -1.39 15.49 -11.28
C LYS A 141 -0.77 14.34 -10.50
N ILE A 142 0.50 14.04 -10.75
CA ILE A 142 1.20 12.94 -10.09
C ILE A 142 2.02 13.50 -8.93
N PHE A 143 1.99 12.83 -7.79
CA PHE A 143 2.74 13.20 -6.59
C PHE A 143 3.58 12.02 -6.12
N ILE A 144 4.87 12.25 -5.86
CA ILE A 144 5.82 11.28 -5.28
C ILE A 144 6.90 12.07 -4.53
N SER A 145 7.56 11.48 -3.54
CA SER A 145 8.74 12.12 -2.94
C SER A 145 9.86 12.30 -3.96
N GLU A 146 10.62 13.40 -3.85
CA GLU A 146 11.76 13.66 -4.73
C GLU A 146 12.83 12.57 -4.58
N SER A 147 13.10 12.17 -3.34
CA SER A 147 14.09 11.13 -3.05
C SER A 147 13.76 9.78 -3.70
N ASP A 148 12.50 9.37 -3.72
CA ASP A 148 12.12 8.11 -4.35
C ASP A 148 12.10 8.22 -5.87
N PHE A 149 11.65 9.36 -6.39
CA PHE A 149 11.73 9.62 -7.82
C PHE A 149 13.17 9.53 -8.33
N ASP A 150 14.10 10.26 -7.69
CA ASP A 150 15.50 10.28 -8.10
C ASP A 150 16.16 8.92 -7.93
N ASP A 151 15.97 8.28 -6.77
CA ASP A 151 16.62 7.03 -6.41
C ASP A 151 16.21 5.88 -7.35
N TRP A 152 14.94 5.76 -7.69
CA TRP A 152 14.43 4.65 -8.51
C TRP A 152 14.44 4.96 -10.02
N THR A 153 14.63 6.20 -10.43
CA THR A 153 14.87 6.53 -11.84
C THR A 153 16.35 6.62 -12.20
N ASP A 154 17.26 6.56 -11.22
CA ASP A 154 18.70 6.50 -11.47
C ASP A 154 19.10 5.19 -12.17
N GLY A 155 19.74 5.32 -13.33
CA GLY A 155 20.24 4.19 -14.11
C GLY A 155 21.36 3.39 -13.43
N GLY A 156 22.06 3.95 -12.45
CA GLY A 156 23.12 3.29 -11.70
C GLY A 156 22.66 2.08 -10.87
N LYS A 157 21.38 2.01 -10.51
CA LYS A 157 20.80 0.89 -9.75
C LYS A 157 20.40 -0.32 -10.61
N LEU A 158 20.47 -0.25 -11.93
CA LEU A 158 20.12 -1.37 -12.82
C LEU A 158 20.95 -2.62 -12.56
N ASP A 159 22.21 -2.47 -12.16
CA ASP A 159 23.14 -3.57 -11.90
C ASP A 159 23.09 -4.09 -10.46
N ALA A 160 22.35 -3.44 -9.56
CA ALA A 160 22.31 -3.74 -8.13
C ALA A 160 21.22 -4.75 -7.71
N GLY A 161 20.69 -5.56 -8.63
CA GLY A 161 19.64 -6.55 -8.33
C GLY A 161 18.20 -6.00 -8.37
N PHE A 162 18.02 -4.69 -8.56
CA PHE A 162 16.72 -4.02 -8.61
C PHE A 162 16.24 -3.69 -10.04
N LYS A 163 16.79 -4.36 -11.05
CA LYS A 163 16.56 -4.04 -12.46
C LYS A 163 15.09 -3.87 -12.82
N ALA A 164 14.23 -4.83 -12.45
CA ALA A 164 12.81 -4.76 -12.78
C ALA A 164 12.10 -3.56 -12.14
N GLN A 165 12.47 -3.21 -10.91
CA GLN A 165 11.93 -2.06 -10.19
C GLN A 165 12.34 -0.74 -10.89
N VAL A 166 13.64 -0.60 -11.18
CA VAL A 166 14.20 0.60 -11.84
C VAL A 166 13.63 0.76 -13.25
N GLU A 167 13.58 -0.31 -14.06
CA GLU A 167 13.00 -0.27 -15.40
C GLU A 167 11.53 0.15 -15.35
N ASN A 168 10.76 -0.37 -14.39
CA ASN A 168 9.37 0.03 -14.18
C ASN A 168 9.25 1.50 -13.78
N ALA A 169 10.01 1.97 -12.79
CA ALA A 169 9.99 3.36 -12.35
C ALA A 169 10.36 4.31 -13.49
N ARG A 170 11.42 4.02 -14.22
CA ARG A 170 11.84 4.81 -15.40
C ARG A 170 10.76 4.87 -16.47
N ARG A 171 10.13 3.73 -16.77
CA ARG A 171 9.07 3.64 -17.78
C ARG A 171 7.83 4.45 -17.39
N ASN A 172 7.43 4.40 -16.13
CA ASN A 172 6.20 5.00 -15.66
C ASN A 172 6.36 6.47 -15.23
N LEU A 173 7.54 6.88 -14.75
CA LEU A 173 7.74 8.20 -14.17
C LEU A 173 8.47 9.17 -15.10
N LEU A 174 9.58 8.76 -15.75
CA LEU A 174 10.41 9.70 -16.52
C LEU A 174 9.69 10.40 -17.68
N PRO A 175 8.84 9.72 -18.48
CA PRO A 175 8.11 10.38 -19.57
C PRO A 175 7.12 11.46 -19.09
N HIS A 176 6.78 11.44 -17.82
CA HIS A 176 5.75 12.30 -17.23
C HIS A 176 6.29 13.25 -16.16
N ARG A 177 7.63 13.41 -16.09
CA ARG A 177 8.28 14.22 -15.05
C ARG A 177 7.74 15.65 -14.94
N ASP A 178 7.33 16.25 -16.04
CA ASP A 178 6.76 17.61 -16.06
C ASP A 178 5.37 17.71 -15.39
N ARG A 179 4.73 16.56 -15.11
CA ARG A 179 3.44 16.44 -14.41
C ARG A 179 3.61 16.00 -12.97
N ILE A 180 4.83 15.69 -12.54
CA ILE A 180 5.14 15.25 -11.20
C ILE A 180 5.38 16.47 -10.30
N ALA A 181 4.79 16.41 -9.12
CA ALA A 181 5.09 17.30 -8.01
C ALA A 181 5.60 16.50 -6.82
N HIS A 182 6.47 17.09 -6.05
CA HIS A 182 7.04 16.49 -4.86
C HIS A 182 6.40 17.08 -3.60
N PHE A 183 6.45 16.32 -2.52
CA PHE A 183 6.03 16.71 -1.18
C PHE A 183 7.14 16.38 -0.19
N VAL A 184 7.07 16.97 0.99
CA VAL A 184 8.01 16.74 2.08
C VAL A 184 7.30 16.34 3.37
N ASP A 185 8.05 15.82 4.33
CA ASP A 185 7.52 15.39 5.63
C ASP A 185 6.74 16.50 6.33
N GLY A 186 5.58 16.15 6.88
CA GLY A 186 4.67 17.05 7.58
C GLY A 186 3.87 17.99 6.69
N GLN A 187 4.10 18.03 5.38
CA GLN A 187 3.38 18.91 4.46
C GLN A 187 1.97 18.41 4.19
N GLU A 188 0.98 19.29 4.35
CA GLU A 188 -0.33 19.12 3.71
C GLU A 188 -0.19 19.61 2.25
N PHE A 189 -0.05 18.67 1.32
CA PHE A 189 0.24 18.96 -0.10
C PHE A 189 -1.00 18.89 -1.00
N LEU A 190 -2.06 18.30 -0.51
CA LEU A 190 -3.42 18.33 -1.06
C LEU A 190 -4.39 18.63 0.09
N PRO A 191 -5.53 19.29 -0.15
CA PRO A 191 -6.47 19.61 0.92
C PRO A 191 -6.93 18.37 1.69
N GLY A 192 -6.57 18.29 2.98
CA GLY A 192 -6.86 17.17 3.84
C GLY A 192 -5.92 15.96 3.69
N VAL A 193 -4.77 16.10 3.01
CA VAL A 193 -3.78 15.03 2.88
C VAL A 193 -2.40 15.52 3.30
N GLN A 194 -1.88 14.97 4.40
CA GLN A 194 -0.57 15.27 4.96
C GLN A 194 0.39 14.10 4.75
N ALA A 195 1.60 14.40 4.29
CA ALA A 195 2.67 13.43 4.11
C ALA A 195 3.39 13.12 5.44
N VAL A 196 3.66 11.85 5.72
CA VAL A 196 4.39 11.36 6.90
C VAL A 196 5.56 10.51 6.44
N HIS A 197 6.78 11.01 6.53
CA HIS A 197 7.98 10.31 6.09
C HIS A 197 8.21 9.04 6.92
N ALA A 198 8.32 7.91 6.25
CA ALA A 198 8.52 6.59 6.86
C ALA A 198 9.58 5.78 6.09
N PRO A 199 10.84 6.27 6.06
CA PRO A 199 11.90 5.70 5.23
C PRO A 199 12.32 4.32 5.70
N GLY A 200 12.86 3.52 4.76
CA GLY A 200 13.48 2.24 5.03
C GLY A 200 13.03 1.15 4.08
N HIS A 201 11.71 1.02 3.83
CA HIS A 201 11.21 0.18 2.73
C HIS A 201 11.79 0.69 1.40
N THR A 202 11.55 1.94 1.08
CA THR A 202 12.42 2.76 0.25
C THR A 202 12.91 3.97 1.05
N LEU A 203 13.92 4.70 0.58
CA LEU A 203 14.42 5.88 1.28
C LEU A 203 13.42 7.03 1.25
N GLY A 204 12.60 7.09 0.22
CA GLY A 204 11.56 8.09 0.04
C GLY A 204 10.14 7.58 0.29
N HIS A 205 9.95 6.50 1.03
CA HIS A 205 8.62 5.98 1.38
C HIS A 205 7.88 6.91 2.35
N PHE A 206 6.57 7.12 2.07
CA PHE A 206 5.67 7.91 2.89
C PHE A 206 4.36 7.18 3.20
N CYS A 207 3.85 7.42 4.40
CA CYS A 207 2.44 7.22 4.76
C CYS A 207 1.69 8.54 4.56
N PHE A 208 0.35 8.48 4.48
CA PHE A 208 -0.48 9.68 4.30
C PHE A 208 -1.60 9.74 5.35
N LEU A 209 -1.59 10.81 6.13
CA LEU A 209 -2.70 11.16 7.02
C LEU A 209 -3.75 11.90 6.21
N MET A 210 -4.94 11.34 6.16
CA MET A 210 -6.10 11.93 5.50
C MET A 210 -7.08 12.45 6.54
N GLN A 211 -7.69 13.59 6.26
CA GLN A 211 -8.72 14.19 7.10
C GLN A 211 -9.88 14.73 6.26
N SER A 212 -11.09 14.39 6.68
CA SER A 212 -12.33 14.94 6.13
C SER A 212 -13.28 15.21 7.30
N ASP A 213 -13.59 16.47 7.52
CA ASP A 213 -14.32 16.93 8.68
C ASP A 213 -13.66 16.43 9.99
N ASN A 214 -14.34 15.63 10.80
CA ASN A 214 -13.81 15.07 12.05
C ASN A 214 -13.17 13.68 11.87
N ASP A 215 -13.29 13.07 10.71
CA ASP A 215 -12.72 11.75 10.43
C ASP A 215 -11.26 11.86 10.00
N ARG A 216 -10.43 10.97 10.54
CA ARG A 216 -9.02 10.81 10.21
C ARG A 216 -8.75 9.36 9.84
N LEU A 217 -7.85 9.15 8.87
CA LEU A 217 -7.38 7.84 8.44
C LEU A 217 -5.94 7.95 7.98
N CYS A 218 -5.10 6.97 8.30
CA CYS A 218 -3.75 6.89 7.76
C CYS A 218 -3.63 5.77 6.72
N PHE A 219 -3.26 6.11 5.50
CA PHE A 219 -2.82 5.14 4.51
C PHE A 219 -1.34 4.82 4.75
N LEU A 220 -1.02 3.55 4.95
CA LEU A 220 0.30 3.11 5.40
C LEU A 220 1.31 2.87 4.27
N GLY A 221 0.84 2.72 3.00
CA GLY A 221 1.70 2.17 1.96
C GLY A 221 2.34 0.87 2.43
N ASP A 222 3.66 0.80 2.31
CA ASP A 222 4.50 -0.36 2.65
C ASP A 222 5.24 -0.22 3.99
N LEU A 223 4.68 0.56 4.91
CA LEU A 223 5.17 0.62 6.29
C LEU A 223 5.21 -0.77 6.94
N THR A 224 4.23 -1.61 6.60
CA THR A 224 4.10 -2.96 7.13
C THR A 224 3.33 -3.86 6.14
N HIS A 225 3.89 -5.04 5.83
CA HIS A 225 3.38 -5.93 4.80
C HIS A 225 2.51 -7.06 5.34
N HIS A 226 2.53 -7.32 6.64
CA HIS A 226 1.80 -8.44 7.21
C HIS A 226 1.19 -8.09 8.57
N HIS A 227 -0.14 -8.27 8.67
CA HIS A 227 -0.95 -7.85 9.81
C HIS A 227 -0.68 -8.63 11.13
N ILE A 228 0.14 -9.69 11.09
CA ILE A 228 0.63 -10.42 12.26
C ILE A 228 2.14 -10.21 12.43
N LEU A 229 2.95 -10.67 11.47
CA LEU A 229 4.40 -10.77 11.64
C LEU A 229 5.05 -9.42 11.97
N LEU A 230 4.82 -8.42 11.13
CA LEU A 230 5.42 -7.09 11.30
C LEU A 230 4.63 -6.18 12.25
N MET A 231 3.46 -6.61 12.71
CA MET A 231 2.72 -5.92 13.77
C MET A 231 3.15 -6.40 15.16
N GLU A 232 3.13 -7.69 15.42
CA GLU A 232 3.51 -8.24 16.72
C GLU A 232 5.01 -8.07 17.01
N ARG A 233 5.84 -8.10 15.95
CA ARG A 233 7.30 -7.90 16.03
C ARG A 233 7.74 -6.83 15.03
N PRO A 234 7.51 -5.55 15.32
CA PRO A 234 7.78 -4.47 14.37
C PRO A 234 9.27 -4.28 14.05
N TRP A 235 10.17 -4.91 14.82
CA TRP A 235 11.60 -4.93 14.53
C TRP A 235 12.04 -6.00 13.52
N MET A 236 11.15 -6.95 13.13
CA MET A 236 11.46 -7.89 12.06
C MET A 236 11.74 -7.15 10.76
N GLU A 237 12.62 -7.75 9.97
CA GLU A 237 13.04 -7.23 8.69
C GLU A 237 12.18 -7.84 7.56
N PHE A 238 12.01 -7.11 6.48
CA PHE A 238 11.33 -7.58 5.29
C PHE A 238 12.31 -7.63 4.12
N LYS A 239 12.31 -8.71 3.35
CA LYS A 239 13.28 -8.99 2.27
C LYS A 239 13.40 -7.87 1.24
N TYR A 240 12.31 -7.17 0.99
CA TYR A 240 12.24 -6.11 -0.02
C TYR A 240 12.51 -4.70 0.55
N ASP A 241 12.85 -4.60 1.84
CA ASP A 241 13.25 -3.31 2.43
C ASP A 241 14.66 -2.92 1.92
N THR A 242 14.82 -1.67 1.47
CA THR A 242 16.12 -1.11 1.06
C THR A 242 17.06 -0.94 2.26
N ASP A 243 16.54 -0.46 3.39
CA ASP A 243 17.21 -0.44 4.71
C ASP A 243 16.27 -1.07 5.75
N PRO A 244 16.38 -2.39 6.00
CA PRO A 244 15.47 -3.10 6.90
C PRO A 244 15.45 -2.55 8.33
N LYS A 245 16.61 -2.09 8.82
CA LYS A 245 16.70 -1.52 10.18
C LYS A 245 16.03 -0.15 10.28
N LEU A 246 16.18 0.67 9.26
CA LEU A 246 15.47 1.96 9.17
C LEU A 246 13.97 1.74 9.01
N SER A 247 13.56 0.77 8.18
CA SER A 247 12.15 0.36 8.01
C SER A 247 11.53 -0.05 9.34
N ALA A 248 12.20 -0.91 10.12
CA ALA A 248 11.73 -1.32 11.45
C ALA A 248 11.57 -0.14 12.43
N ARG A 249 12.51 0.83 12.42
CA ARG A 249 12.40 2.06 13.23
C ARG A 249 11.23 2.94 12.79
N SER A 250 11.07 3.16 11.50
CA SER A 250 9.95 3.95 10.93
C SER A 250 8.62 3.29 11.24
N ARG A 251 8.52 1.97 11.06
CA ARG A 251 7.35 1.15 11.39
C ARG A 251 6.96 1.32 12.85
N THR A 252 7.90 1.11 13.77
CA THR A 252 7.64 1.25 15.20
C THR A 252 7.15 2.65 15.55
N ARG A 253 7.83 3.69 15.04
CA ARG A 253 7.48 5.10 15.30
C ARG A 253 6.08 5.45 14.81
N VAL A 254 5.76 5.09 13.56
CA VAL A 254 4.46 5.45 12.96
C VAL A 254 3.33 4.64 13.60
N LEU A 255 3.50 3.33 13.82
CA LEU A 255 2.48 2.52 14.49
C LEU A 255 2.23 2.99 15.93
N ASP A 256 3.28 3.43 16.65
CA ASP A 256 3.15 3.99 17.99
C ASP A 256 2.35 5.29 18.02
N MET A 257 2.59 6.19 17.08
CA MET A 257 1.82 7.41 16.87
C MET A 257 0.34 7.07 16.60
N LEU A 258 0.07 6.17 15.64
CA LEU A 258 -1.29 5.80 15.25
C LEU A 258 -2.08 5.14 16.39
N ALA A 259 -1.41 4.27 17.17
CA ALA A 259 -2.02 3.64 18.35
C ALA A 259 -2.31 4.65 19.47
N THR A 260 -1.40 5.63 19.69
CA THR A 260 -1.56 6.69 20.70
C THR A 260 -2.72 7.61 20.35
N ASP A 261 -2.73 8.09 19.12
CA ASP A 261 -3.70 9.10 18.65
C ASP A 261 -5.03 8.45 18.20
N ARG A 262 -5.11 7.10 18.28
CA ARG A 262 -6.26 6.28 17.88
C ARG A 262 -6.74 6.58 16.46
N ILE A 263 -5.78 6.76 15.54
CA ILE A 263 -6.07 7.01 14.13
C ILE A 263 -6.27 5.66 13.43
N PRO A 264 -7.43 5.42 12.79
CA PRO A 264 -7.63 4.25 11.95
C PRO A 264 -6.60 4.17 10.82
N VAL A 265 -6.33 2.96 10.36
CA VAL A 265 -5.35 2.70 9.31
C VAL A 265 -5.96 1.99 8.13
N MET A 266 -5.40 2.24 6.97
CA MET A 266 -5.58 1.46 5.77
C MET A 266 -4.21 1.02 5.27
N SER A 267 -3.99 -0.29 5.20
CA SER A 267 -2.74 -0.88 4.75
C SER A 267 -2.88 -1.43 3.33
N TYR A 268 -1.86 -1.17 2.52
CA TYR A 268 -1.81 -1.65 1.15
C TYR A 268 -1.84 -3.19 1.09
N HIS A 269 -1.05 -3.87 1.93
CA HIS A 269 -0.79 -5.30 1.85
C HIS A 269 -1.54 -6.18 2.86
N PHE A 270 -2.35 -5.61 3.75
CA PHE A 270 -3.11 -6.42 4.70
C PHE A 270 -4.31 -7.11 4.03
N ALA A 271 -4.84 -8.12 4.72
CA ALA A 271 -6.04 -8.80 4.30
C ALA A 271 -7.16 -7.80 3.93
N TRP A 272 -7.85 -8.09 2.82
CA TRP A 272 -8.91 -7.25 2.26
C TRP A 272 -9.97 -6.80 3.28
N PRO A 273 -10.36 -5.53 3.30
CA PRO A 273 -9.91 -4.38 2.50
C PRO A 273 -8.79 -3.56 3.15
N GLY A 274 -8.01 -4.11 4.07
CA GLY A 274 -6.89 -3.45 4.72
C GLY A 274 -7.26 -2.39 5.76
N LEU A 275 -8.53 -2.22 6.09
CA LEU A 275 -9.06 -1.19 6.98
C LEU A 275 -9.15 -1.67 8.41
N GLY A 276 -8.63 -0.91 9.37
CA GLY A 276 -8.65 -1.29 10.77
C GLY A 276 -8.03 -0.27 11.72
N ASN A 277 -7.63 -0.74 12.88
CA ASN A 277 -7.01 0.06 13.94
C ASN A 277 -5.73 -0.61 14.43
N VAL A 278 -4.84 0.18 15.00
CA VAL A 278 -3.62 -0.29 15.65
C VAL A 278 -3.77 -0.14 17.15
N ALA A 279 -3.51 -1.21 17.88
CA ALA A 279 -3.45 -1.20 19.35
C ALA A 279 -2.06 -1.65 19.81
N ARG A 280 -1.51 -1.02 20.86
CA ARG A 280 -0.30 -1.55 21.50
C ARG A 280 -0.59 -2.89 22.14
N GLU A 281 0.30 -3.85 21.95
CA GLU A 281 0.20 -5.17 22.58
C GLU A 281 1.60 -5.72 22.89
N ARG A 282 1.90 -5.98 24.18
CA ARG A 282 3.22 -6.44 24.65
C ARG A 282 4.35 -5.52 24.12
N GLU A 283 5.29 -6.11 23.36
CA GLU A 283 6.44 -5.40 22.79
C GLU A 283 6.19 -4.85 21.38
N GLY A 284 5.01 -5.10 20.82
CA GLY A 284 4.63 -4.70 19.47
C GLY A 284 3.22 -4.11 19.40
N PHE A 285 2.54 -4.46 18.32
CA PHE A 285 1.20 -3.95 18.02
C PHE A 285 0.28 -5.08 17.56
N ARG A 286 -1.02 -4.86 17.71
CA ARG A 286 -2.06 -5.71 17.17
C ARG A 286 -2.88 -4.91 16.17
N TYR A 287 -3.08 -5.48 14.99
CA TYR A 287 -4.06 -4.98 14.05
C TYR A 287 -5.45 -5.47 14.43
N VAL A 288 -6.40 -4.56 14.50
CA VAL A 288 -7.81 -4.83 14.78
C VAL A 288 -8.59 -4.47 13.52
N PRO A 289 -9.01 -5.44 12.70
CA PRO A 289 -9.78 -5.16 11.50
C PRO A 289 -11.04 -4.35 11.82
N ALA A 290 -11.40 -3.42 10.94
CA ALA A 290 -12.65 -2.69 11.05
C ALA A 290 -13.84 -3.66 10.89
N ALA A 291 -14.86 -3.48 11.71
CA ALA A 291 -16.10 -4.23 11.55
C ALA A 291 -16.80 -3.79 10.26
N MET A 292 -16.96 -4.72 9.31
CA MET A 292 -17.77 -4.47 8.14
C MET A 292 -19.25 -4.49 8.54
N GLN A 293 -19.92 -3.37 8.31
CA GLN A 293 -21.36 -3.26 8.56
C GLN A 293 -22.08 -3.06 7.23
N MET A 294 -23.18 -3.80 7.06
CA MET A 294 -24.10 -3.53 5.96
C MET A 294 -24.78 -2.20 6.25
N LEU A 295 -24.59 -1.21 5.38
CA LEU A 295 -25.34 0.04 5.48
C LEU A 295 -26.81 -0.29 5.26
N SER A 296 -27.67 0.03 6.25
CA SER A 296 -29.12 0.07 6.02
C SER A 296 -29.39 1.20 5.00
N ARG A 297 -29.95 0.86 3.86
CA ARG A 297 -30.42 1.82 2.85
C ARG A 297 -31.52 2.69 3.40
#